data_cb2dd761b9f91d287212fd75aaa37126
#
_entry.id   cb2dd761b9f91d287212fd75aaa37126
#
_cell.length_a   1.000
_cell.length_b   1.000
_cell.length_c   1.000
_cell.angle_alpha   90.00
_cell.angle_beta   90.00
_cell.angle_gamma   90.00
#
_symmetry.space_group_name_H-M   'P 1'
#
loop_
_entity.id
_entity.type
_entity.pdbx_description
1 polymer ?
#
loop_
_entity_poly.entity_id
_entity_poly.type
_entity_poly.pdbx_seq_one_letter_code
_entity_poly.pdbx_strand_id
1 'polypeptide(L)'
;TYIKIVKPGTDEELPYGEEGEILLAGPTVMKEYIKHPEETAQTLRKHADGLTWVYTGDLGTMDEEGFIYFRGRAKRMIISSGYNIYPAQLENIFDANELVQMSCVIGVPDAYRMHRPKVFVTLKPGVPASEETRKAIMDYAAKHIAKYAMPKELEFRESLPKTLVGKVAYRQLE
;
A
#
# COMPACT_ATOMS: atom_id res chain seq x y z
N THR A 1 -0.62 18.11 16.27
CA THR A 1 0.15 17.44 15.19
C THR A 1 -0.01 18.27 13.93
N TYR A 2 1.09 18.58 13.29
CA TYR A 2 1.10 19.20 11.97
C TYR A 2 1.21 18.09 10.92
N ILE A 3 0.58 18.30 9.77
CA ILE A 3 0.60 17.37 8.64
C ILE A 3 0.87 18.18 7.38
N LYS A 4 1.65 17.63 6.46
CA LYS A 4 1.82 18.13 5.10
C LYS A 4 2.06 17.00 4.11
N ILE A 5 1.81 17.30 2.85
CA ILE A 5 2.10 16.39 1.74
C ILE A 5 3.30 16.94 0.99
N VAL A 6 4.31 16.10 0.78
CA VAL A 6 5.52 16.50 0.04
C VAL A 6 5.77 15.57 -1.14
N LYS A 7 6.51 16.08 -2.12
CA LYS A 7 7.02 15.26 -3.21
C LYS A 7 7.92 14.16 -2.65
N PRO A 8 7.65 12.88 -2.95
CA PRO A 8 8.37 11.76 -2.38
C PRO A 8 9.90 11.90 -2.50
N GLY A 9 10.59 11.68 -1.37
CA GLY A 9 12.04 11.78 -1.27
C GLY A 9 12.61 13.19 -1.19
N THR A 10 11.77 14.23 -1.15
CA THR A 10 12.16 15.65 -1.04
C THR A 10 11.45 16.32 0.14
N ASP A 11 11.82 17.58 0.41
CA ASP A 11 11.15 18.43 1.42
C ASP A 11 10.15 19.40 0.75
N GLU A 12 9.95 19.31 -0.57
CA GLU A 12 9.09 20.17 -1.36
C GLU A 12 7.61 19.87 -1.06
N GLU A 13 6.92 20.84 -0.45
CA GLU A 13 5.50 20.73 -0.14
C GLU A 13 4.66 20.84 -1.42
N LEU A 14 3.69 19.96 -1.56
CA LEU A 14 2.79 19.92 -2.71
C LEU A 14 1.49 20.70 -2.44
N PRO A 15 0.88 21.27 -3.48
CA PRO A 15 -0.44 21.88 -3.39
C PRO A 15 -1.52 20.89 -2.94
N TYR A 16 -2.62 21.43 -2.41
CA TYR A 16 -3.80 20.63 -2.07
C TYR A 16 -4.31 19.84 -3.29
N GLY A 17 -4.71 18.59 -3.04
CA GLY A 17 -5.18 17.67 -4.07
C GLY A 17 -4.09 16.90 -4.81
N GLU A 18 -2.83 17.32 -4.72
CA GLU A 18 -1.71 16.58 -5.30
C GLU A 18 -1.28 15.42 -4.41
N GLU A 19 -0.88 14.31 -5.06
CA GLU A 19 -0.44 13.11 -4.36
C GLU A 19 1.05 13.16 -4.02
N GLY A 20 1.37 12.91 -2.75
CA GLY A 20 2.74 12.87 -2.26
C GLY A 20 2.88 12.06 -0.97
N GLU A 21 4.06 12.14 -0.36
CA GLU A 21 4.33 11.50 0.92
C GLU A 21 3.75 12.30 2.07
N ILE A 22 3.04 11.62 2.97
CA ILE A 22 2.43 12.22 4.16
C ILE A 22 3.52 12.39 5.23
N LEU A 23 3.75 13.62 5.65
CA LEU A 23 4.67 13.97 6.73
C LEU A 23 3.92 14.41 7.98
N LEU A 24 4.45 14.05 9.14
CA LEU A 24 3.91 14.41 10.44
C LEU A 24 4.96 15.14 11.29
N ALA A 25 4.55 16.19 12.00
CA ALA A 25 5.38 16.85 13.02
C ALA A 25 4.56 17.19 14.26
N GLY A 26 5.23 17.31 15.41
CA GLY A 26 4.61 17.71 16.67
C GLY A 26 5.03 16.87 17.86
N PRO A 27 4.43 17.11 19.04
CA PRO A 27 4.88 16.51 20.30
C PRO A 27 4.67 15.00 20.40
N THR A 28 3.86 14.41 19.51
CA THR A 28 3.60 12.96 19.46
C THR A 28 4.60 12.19 18.61
N VAL A 29 5.50 12.91 17.92
CA VAL A 29 6.53 12.29 17.09
C VAL A 29 7.59 11.63 17.96
N MET A 30 8.00 10.43 17.57
CA MET A 30 9.09 9.72 18.24
C MET A 30 10.39 10.54 18.23
N LYS A 31 11.27 10.31 19.20
CA LYS A 31 12.59 10.95 19.23
C LYS A 31 13.59 10.25 18.33
N GLU A 32 13.61 8.92 18.37
CA GLU A 32 14.56 8.10 17.62
C GLU A 32 14.15 6.63 17.59
N TYR A 33 14.75 5.85 16.71
CA TYR A 33 14.83 4.40 16.83
C TYR A 33 16.04 4.06 17.70
N ILE A 34 15.82 3.45 18.85
CA ILE A 34 16.87 3.13 19.84
C ILE A 34 17.95 2.28 19.18
N LYS A 35 19.21 2.73 19.25
CA LYS A 35 20.40 2.08 18.66
C LYS A 35 20.40 1.97 17.12
N HIS A 36 19.50 2.69 16.43
CA HIS A 36 19.41 2.71 14.98
C HIS A 36 19.47 4.16 14.44
N PRO A 37 20.64 4.84 14.53
CA PRO A 37 20.76 6.25 14.14
C PRO A 37 20.56 6.47 12.65
N GLU A 38 20.97 5.53 11.80
CA GLU A 38 20.80 5.63 10.35
C GLU A 38 19.33 5.58 9.95
N GLU A 39 18.56 4.65 10.52
CA GLU A 39 17.11 4.55 10.30
C GLU A 39 16.39 5.78 10.86
N THR A 40 16.85 6.29 11.99
CA THR A 40 16.34 7.53 12.57
C THR A 40 16.54 8.70 11.62
N ALA A 41 17.75 8.88 11.08
CA ALA A 41 18.06 9.96 10.13
C ALA A 41 17.31 9.85 8.80
N GLN A 42 16.97 8.63 8.36
CA GLN A 42 16.13 8.42 7.19
C GLN A 42 14.66 8.80 7.42
N THR A 43 14.18 8.58 8.65
CA THR A 43 12.77 8.75 9.01
C THR A 43 12.47 10.12 9.58
N LEU A 44 13.40 10.71 10.34
CA LEU A 44 13.24 12.01 10.99
C LEU A 44 14.18 13.03 10.36
N ARG A 45 13.59 14.10 9.81
CA ARG A 45 14.38 15.18 9.19
C ARG A 45 13.95 16.52 9.73
N LYS A 46 14.93 17.38 10.02
CA LYS A 46 14.68 18.77 10.42
C LYS A 46 14.54 19.63 9.19
N HIS A 47 13.40 20.32 9.06
CA HIS A 47 13.13 21.23 7.97
C HIS A 47 13.48 22.68 8.31
N ALA A 48 13.41 23.56 7.29
CA ALA A 48 13.71 24.98 7.43
C ALA A 48 12.75 25.72 8.38
N ASP A 49 11.55 25.19 8.59
CA ASP A 49 10.56 25.69 9.57
C ASP A 49 10.97 25.43 11.04
N GLY A 50 12.07 24.75 11.25
CA GLY A 50 12.60 24.39 12.58
C GLY A 50 11.96 23.15 13.20
N LEU A 51 10.94 22.56 12.58
CA LEU A 51 10.28 21.35 13.05
C LEU A 51 11.02 20.09 12.57
N THR A 52 10.90 19.04 13.36
CA THR A 52 11.32 17.69 12.94
C THR A 52 10.12 16.95 12.40
N TRP A 53 10.22 16.53 11.14
CA TRP A 53 9.18 15.84 10.42
C TRP A 53 9.48 14.35 10.29
N VAL A 54 8.44 13.53 10.48
CA VAL A 54 8.47 12.08 10.21
C VAL A 54 8.10 11.86 8.75
N TYR A 55 8.97 11.20 8.04
CA TYR A 55 8.71 10.63 6.71
C TYR A 55 8.06 9.28 6.90
N THR A 56 6.73 9.24 6.70
CA THR A 56 5.93 8.05 7.06
C THR A 56 6.09 6.90 6.08
N GLY A 57 6.50 7.18 4.86
CA GLY A 57 6.46 6.23 3.74
C GLY A 57 5.03 5.95 3.25
N ASP A 58 4.05 6.68 3.74
CA ASP A 58 2.67 6.60 3.31
C ASP A 58 2.37 7.68 2.26
N LEU A 59 1.66 7.33 1.20
CA LEU A 59 1.25 8.25 0.14
C LEU A 59 -0.22 8.63 0.32
N GLY A 60 -0.52 9.88 -0.01
CA GLY A 60 -1.87 10.41 0.07
C GLY A 60 -1.99 11.80 -0.51
N THR A 61 -3.20 12.33 -0.44
CA THR A 61 -3.54 13.72 -0.80
C THR A 61 -4.13 14.42 0.40
N MET A 62 -4.07 15.75 0.43
CA MET A 62 -4.75 16.58 1.42
C MET A 62 -5.63 17.59 0.68
N ASP A 63 -6.85 17.80 1.13
CA ASP A 63 -7.72 18.85 0.58
C ASP A 63 -7.58 20.17 1.32
N GLU A 64 -8.27 21.22 0.84
CA GLU A 64 -8.26 22.58 1.41
C GLU A 64 -8.87 22.63 2.83
N GLU A 65 -9.69 21.64 3.21
CA GLU A 65 -10.28 21.50 4.53
C GLU A 65 -9.36 20.77 5.51
N GLY A 66 -8.23 20.23 5.02
CA GLY A 66 -7.23 19.49 5.81
C GLY A 66 -7.53 18.00 6.00
N PHE A 67 -8.49 17.44 5.26
CA PHE A 67 -8.71 15.99 5.26
C PHE A 67 -7.61 15.26 4.47
N ILE A 68 -7.13 14.18 5.05
CA ILE A 68 -6.09 13.32 4.45
C ILE A 68 -6.73 12.09 3.83
N TYR A 69 -6.45 11.88 2.55
CA TYR A 69 -6.89 10.71 1.81
C TYR A 69 -5.72 9.78 1.57
N PHE A 70 -5.60 8.74 2.39
CA PHE A 70 -4.57 7.73 2.27
C PHE A 70 -4.71 6.93 0.96
N ARG A 71 -3.60 6.73 0.24
CA ARG A 71 -3.54 5.95 -1.01
C ARG A 71 -2.86 4.59 -0.81
N GLY A 72 -1.74 4.57 -0.12
CA GLY A 72 -0.99 3.34 0.11
C GLY A 72 0.43 3.58 0.62
N ARG A 73 1.23 2.53 0.69
CA ARG A 73 2.63 2.58 1.05
C ARG A 73 3.52 2.79 -0.18
N ALA A 74 4.42 3.77 -0.15
CA ALA A 74 5.35 4.05 -1.24
C ALA A 74 6.16 2.80 -1.66
N LYS A 75 6.67 2.04 -0.68
CA LYS A 75 7.45 0.80 -0.93
C LYS A 75 6.63 -0.38 -1.46
N ARG A 76 5.30 -0.32 -1.37
CA ARG A 76 4.39 -1.35 -1.90
C ARG A 76 3.75 -0.98 -3.23
N MET A 77 3.91 0.26 -3.66
CA MET A 77 3.33 0.75 -4.92
C MET A 77 3.90 -0.04 -6.10
N ILE A 78 3.02 -0.52 -6.95
CA ILE A 78 3.37 -1.28 -8.15
C ILE A 78 3.28 -0.32 -9.34
N ILE A 79 4.40 -0.13 -10.05
CA ILE A 79 4.43 0.66 -11.27
C ILE A 79 4.19 -0.29 -12.44
N SER A 80 3.05 -0.10 -13.14
CA SER A 80 2.63 -0.92 -14.27
C SER A 80 2.29 -0.04 -15.46
N SER A 81 3.08 -0.10 -16.54
CA SER A 81 2.87 0.73 -17.74
C SER A 81 2.71 2.23 -17.45
N GLY A 82 3.45 2.75 -16.47
CA GLY A 82 3.39 4.16 -16.05
C GLY A 82 2.26 4.50 -15.08
N TYR A 83 1.41 3.54 -14.71
CA TYR A 83 0.36 3.73 -13.70
C TYR A 83 0.85 3.28 -12.31
N ASN A 84 0.52 4.08 -11.31
CA ASN A 84 0.70 3.71 -9.91
C ASN A 84 -0.48 2.84 -9.47
N ILE A 85 -0.20 1.62 -9.05
CA ILE A 85 -1.18 0.69 -8.50
C ILE A 85 -0.88 0.51 -7.02
N TYR A 86 -1.89 0.71 -6.19
CA TYR A 86 -1.79 0.59 -4.73
C TYR A 86 -2.36 -0.75 -4.26
N PRO A 87 -1.51 -1.70 -3.83
CA PRO A 87 -1.95 -3.03 -3.39
C PRO A 87 -3.08 -2.99 -2.36
N ALA A 88 -3.02 -2.08 -1.39
CA ALA A 88 -4.05 -1.96 -0.36
C ALA A 88 -5.45 -1.67 -0.92
N GLN A 89 -5.55 -0.90 -2.01
CA GLN A 89 -6.84 -0.63 -2.66
C GLN A 89 -7.41 -1.89 -3.32
N LEU A 90 -6.54 -2.68 -3.95
CA LEU A 90 -6.95 -3.95 -4.55
C LEU A 90 -7.31 -4.98 -3.48
N GLU A 91 -6.50 -5.08 -2.42
CA GLU A 91 -6.74 -5.95 -1.27
C GLU A 91 -8.11 -5.67 -0.64
N ASN A 92 -8.46 -4.39 -0.42
CA ASN A 92 -9.78 -4.01 0.09
C ASN A 92 -10.95 -4.50 -0.78
N ILE A 93 -10.78 -4.48 -2.11
CA ILE A 93 -11.80 -4.97 -3.05
C ILE A 93 -11.90 -6.50 -2.98
N PHE A 94 -10.77 -7.21 -2.97
CA PHE A 94 -10.78 -8.67 -2.84
C PHE A 94 -11.34 -9.11 -1.49
N ASP A 95 -10.96 -8.46 -0.40
CA ASP A 95 -11.40 -8.78 0.96
C ASP A 95 -12.90 -8.49 1.18
N ALA A 96 -13.50 -7.58 0.39
CA ALA A 96 -14.94 -7.33 0.40
C ALA A 96 -15.76 -8.45 -0.28
N ASN A 97 -15.12 -9.38 -0.99
CA ASN A 97 -15.80 -10.52 -1.59
C ASN A 97 -16.19 -11.55 -0.51
N GLU A 98 -17.41 -12.06 -0.58
CA GLU A 98 -17.97 -13.00 0.42
C GLU A 98 -17.21 -14.34 0.52
N LEU A 99 -16.48 -14.76 -0.52
CA LEU A 99 -15.72 -16.01 -0.56
C LEU A 99 -14.30 -15.84 0.02
N VAL A 100 -13.82 -14.62 0.11
CA VAL A 100 -12.45 -14.30 0.52
C VAL A 100 -12.38 -14.05 2.02
N GLN A 101 -11.38 -14.64 2.68
CA GLN A 101 -11.07 -14.38 4.08
C GLN A 101 -10.02 -13.26 4.19
N MET A 102 -8.98 -13.31 3.34
CA MET A 102 -7.90 -12.34 3.32
C MET A 102 -7.17 -12.41 1.99
N SER A 103 -6.70 -11.28 1.50
CA SER A 103 -5.88 -11.22 0.30
C SER A 103 -4.56 -10.47 0.54
N CYS A 104 -3.63 -10.68 -0.37
CA CYS A 104 -2.39 -9.91 -0.47
C CYS A 104 -2.02 -9.74 -1.94
N VAL A 105 -1.74 -8.50 -2.34
CA VAL A 105 -1.33 -8.16 -3.70
C VAL A 105 0.14 -7.76 -3.71
N ILE A 106 0.91 -8.36 -4.61
CA ILE A 106 2.30 -7.99 -4.86
C ILE A 106 2.51 -7.64 -6.33
N GLY A 107 3.60 -6.90 -6.59
CA GLY A 107 4.08 -6.65 -7.95
C GLY A 107 5.00 -7.77 -8.40
N VAL A 108 4.68 -8.43 -9.49
CA VAL A 108 5.59 -9.41 -10.11
C VAL A 108 6.16 -8.83 -11.41
N PRO A 109 7.41 -9.15 -11.78
CA PRO A 109 8.01 -8.67 -13.02
C PRO A 109 7.15 -9.03 -14.25
N ASP A 110 7.07 -8.09 -15.21
CA ASP A 110 6.37 -8.27 -16.48
C ASP A 110 7.20 -7.68 -17.61
N ALA A 111 7.42 -8.43 -18.67
CA ALA A 111 8.29 -8.04 -19.77
C ALA A 111 7.84 -6.76 -20.52
N TYR A 112 6.53 -6.46 -20.51
CA TYR A 112 5.96 -5.30 -21.22
C TYR A 112 5.55 -4.16 -20.30
N ARG A 113 5.26 -4.44 -19.02
CA ARG A 113 4.65 -3.49 -18.09
C ARG A 113 5.56 -3.06 -16.94
N MET A 114 6.80 -3.54 -16.92
CA MET A 114 7.75 -3.46 -15.81
C MET A 114 7.30 -4.39 -14.66
N HIS A 115 6.13 -4.14 -14.07
CA HIS A 115 5.49 -5.02 -13.09
C HIS A 115 3.99 -5.16 -13.41
N ARG A 116 3.40 -6.23 -12.90
CA ARG A 116 1.97 -6.45 -12.89
C ARG A 116 1.51 -6.96 -11.52
N PRO A 117 0.30 -6.63 -11.10
CA PRO A 117 -0.22 -7.14 -9.86
C PRO A 117 -0.52 -8.65 -9.95
N LYS A 118 -0.19 -9.38 -8.88
CA LYS A 118 -0.60 -10.75 -8.60
C LYS A 118 -1.26 -10.78 -7.25
N VAL A 119 -2.38 -11.50 -7.11
CA VAL A 119 -3.12 -11.61 -5.85
C VAL A 119 -3.01 -13.02 -5.27
N PHE A 120 -2.69 -13.10 -3.98
CA PHE A 120 -2.80 -14.29 -3.15
C PHE A 120 -4.07 -14.18 -2.31
N VAL A 121 -4.83 -15.25 -2.25
CA VAL A 121 -6.13 -15.28 -1.56
C VAL A 121 -6.20 -16.48 -0.62
N THR A 122 -6.62 -16.23 0.62
CA THR A 122 -7.13 -17.27 1.50
C THR A 122 -8.66 -17.24 1.47
N LEU A 123 -9.27 -18.40 1.39
CA LEU A 123 -10.72 -18.55 1.30
C LEU A 123 -11.35 -18.69 2.68
N LYS A 124 -12.60 -18.29 2.81
CA LYS A 124 -13.38 -18.55 4.03
C LYS A 124 -13.57 -20.05 4.26
N PRO A 125 -13.75 -20.48 5.51
CA PRO A 125 -14.01 -21.89 5.82
C PRO A 125 -15.16 -22.46 5.01
N GLY A 126 -14.93 -23.66 4.41
CA GLY A 126 -15.94 -24.35 3.61
C GLY A 126 -16.02 -23.95 2.14
N VAL A 127 -15.29 -22.91 1.72
CA VAL A 127 -15.21 -22.51 0.31
C VAL A 127 -14.13 -23.35 -0.39
N PRO A 128 -14.44 -24.09 -1.47
CA PRO A 128 -13.44 -24.90 -2.18
C PRO A 128 -12.52 -24.03 -3.03
N ALA A 129 -11.24 -24.37 -3.08
CA ALA A 129 -10.25 -23.77 -3.97
C ALA A 129 -10.40 -24.35 -5.39
N SER A 130 -11.46 -23.98 -6.09
CA SER A 130 -11.80 -24.47 -7.43
C SER A 130 -11.65 -23.38 -8.50
N GLU A 131 -11.71 -23.78 -9.78
CA GLU A 131 -11.70 -22.80 -10.88
C GLU A 131 -12.98 -21.97 -10.91
N GLU A 132 -14.12 -22.52 -10.48
CA GLU A 132 -15.37 -21.79 -10.35
C GLU A 132 -15.25 -20.69 -9.29
N THR A 133 -14.65 -21.01 -8.13
CA THR A 133 -14.37 -20.04 -7.06
C THR A 133 -13.41 -18.95 -7.55
N ARG A 134 -12.34 -19.34 -8.26
CA ARG A 134 -11.39 -18.39 -8.86
C ARG A 134 -12.09 -17.44 -9.81
N LYS A 135 -12.90 -17.99 -10.71
CA LYS A 135 -13.65 -17.20 -11.68
C LYS A 135 -14.62 -16.23 -11.00
N ALA A 136 -15.37 -16.69 -10.01
CA ALA A 136 -16.32 -15.85 -9.27
C ALA A 136 -15.62 -14.66 -8.58
N ILE A 137 -14.47 -14.88 -7.92
CA ILE A 137 -13.69 -13.83 -7.28
C ILE A 137 -13.14 -12.85 -8.32
N MET A 138 -12.61 -13.35 -9.44
CA MET A 138 -12.06 -12.50 -10.50
C MET A 138 -13.14 -11.69 -11.22
N ASP A 139 -14.31 -12.29 -11.48
CA ASP A 139 -15.46 -11.61 -12.08
C ASP A 139 -16.01 -10.51 -11.18
N TYR A 140 -16.00 -10.74 -9.86
CA TYR A 140 -16.33 -9.70 -8.87
C TYR A 140 -15.30 -8.56 -8.93
N ALA A 141 -14.03 -8.88 -8.84
CA ALA A 141 -12.96 -7.89 -8.85
C ALA A 141 -12.96 -7.05 -10.14
N ALA A 142 -13.24 -7.66 -11.30
CA ALA A 142 -13.30 -6.98 -12.59
C ALA A 142 -14.40 -5.89 -12.68
N LYS A 143 -15.41 -5.93 -11.81
CA LYS A 143 -16.46 -4.89 -11.74
C LYS A 143 -16.01 -3.67 -10.93
N HIS A 144 -14.98 -3.81 -10.10
CA HIS A 144 -14.55 -2.80 -9.14
C HIS A 144 -13.11 -2.29 -9.39
N ILE A 145 -12.30 -3.06 -10.12
CA ILE A 145 -10.90 -2.73 -10.42
C ILE A 145 -10.77 -2.29 -11.87
N ALA A 146 -10.07 -1.17 -12.08
CA ALA A 146 -9.76 -0.68 -13.42
C ALA A 146 -8.90 -1.70 -14.20
N LYS A 147 -9.11 -1.82 -15.52
CA LYS A 147 -8.45 -2.82 -16.37
C LYS A 147 -6.93 -2.82 -16.30
N TYR A 148 -6.31 -1.64 -16.12
CA TYR A 148 -4.85 -1.52 -16.03
C TYR A 148 -4.30 -2.08 -14.71
N ALA A 149 -5.11 -2.04 -13.63
CA ALA A 149 -4.74 -2.48 -12.29
C ALA A 149 -5.20 -3.91 -11.98
N MET A 150 -6.00 -4.53 -12.85
CA MET A 150 -6.56 -5.86 -12.62
C MET A 150 -5.47 -6.92 -12.59
N PRO A 151 -5.34 -7.71 -11.50
CA PRO A 151 -4.44 -8.84 -11.45
C PRO A 151 -4.79 -9.88 -12.52
N LYS A 152 -3.78 -10.41 -13.20
CA LYS A 152 -3.96 -11.52 -14.16
C LYS A 152 -3.85 -12.89 -13.50
N GLU A 153 -3.20 -12.94 -12.34
CA GLU A 153 -2.99 -14.16 -11.59
C GLU A 153 -3.61 -14.04 -10.20
N LEU A 154 -4.40 -15.06 -9.84
CA LEU A 154 -4.90 -15.30 -8.50
C LEU A 154 -4.38 -16.67 -8.05
N GLU A 155 -3.71 -16.70 -6.89
CA GLU A 155 -3.21 -17.92 -6.29
C GLU A 155 -3.89 -18.15 -4.94
N PHE A 156 -4.50 -19.34 -4.77
CA PHE A 156 -5.03 -19.73 -3.48
C PHE A 156 -3.93 -20.20 -2.54
N ARG A 157 -4.02 -19.79 -1.29
CA ARG A 157 -3.16 -20.21 -0.19
C ARG A 157 -4.00 -20.66 1.01
N GLU A 158 -3.52 -21.64 1.76
CA GLU A 158 -4.14 -22.02 3.03
C GLU A 158 -3.98 -20.93 4.08
N SER A 159 -2.83 -20.26 4.07
CA SER A 159 -2.53 -19.10 4.94
C SER A 159 -1.58 -18.13 4.25
N LEU A 160 -1.65 -16.86 4.63
CA LEU A 160 -0.66 -15.85 4.25
C LEU A 160 0.41 -15.74 5.34
N PRO A 161 1.69 -15.55 4.96
CA PRO A 161 2.76 -15.34 5.92
C PRO A 161 2.48 -14.08 6.75
N LYS A 162 2.75 -14.15 8.06
CA LYS A 162 2.51 -13.03 8.98
C LYS A 162 3.78 -12.61 9.71
N THR A 163 3.89 -11.32 9.96
CA THR A 163 4.90 -10.77 10.85
C THR A 163 4.60 -11.14 12.31
N LEU A 164 5.56 -10.95 13.20
CA LEU A 164 5.39 -11.17 14.66
C LEU A 164 4.21 -10.39 15.26
N VAL A 165 3.83 -9.27 14.65
CA VAL A 165 2.68 -8.44 15.07
C VAL A 165 1.40 -8.76 14.30
N GLY A 166 1.35 -9.89 13.56
CA GLY A 166 0.15 -10.38 12.89
C GLY A 166 -0.19 -9.75 11.54
N LYS A 167 0.62 -8.81 11.03
CA LYS A 167 0.43 -8.22 9.69
C LYS A 167 0.95 -9.17 8.61
N VAL A 168 0.35 -9.14 7.42
CA VAL A 168 0.84 -9.95 6.28
C VAL A 168 2.28 -9.54 5.92
N ALA A 169 3.16 -10.53 5.90
CA ALA A 169 4.57 -10.37 5.52
C ALA A 169 4.72 -10.49 4.00
N TYR A 170 4.20 -9.52 3.25
CA TYR A 170 4.11 -9.55 1.79
C TYR A 170 5.44 -9.82 1.08
N ARG A 171 6.58 -9.41 1.66
CA ARG A 171 7.93 -9.69 1.13
C ARG A 171 8.27 -11.17 1.05
N GLN A 172 7.58 -12.02 1.81
CA GLN A 172 7.76 -13.48 1.72
C GLN A 172 6.94 -14.10 0.59
N LEU A 173 6.16 -13.29 -0.11
CA LEU A 173 5.36 -13.68 -1.28
C LEU A 173 5.97 -13.18 -2.61
N GLU A 174 6.98 -12.29 -2.51
CA GLU A 174 7.79 -11.78 -3.64
C GLU A 174 8.88 -12.82 -4.11
#